data_ba8ddb5cde00d15f8cab3851346c96c9
#
_entry.id   ba8ddb5cde00d15f8cab3851346c96c9
#
_cell.length_a   1.000
_cell.length_b   1.000
_cell.length_c   1.000
_cell.angle_alpha   90.00
_cell.angle_beta   90.00
_cell.angle_gamma   90.00
#
_symmetry.space_group_name_H-M   'P 1'
#
loop_
_entity.id
_entity.type
_entity.pdbx_description
1 polymer ?
#
loop_
_entity_poly.entity_id
_entity_poly.type
_entity_poly.pdbx_seq_one_letter_code
_entity_poly.pdbx_strand_id
1 'polypeptide(L)'
;MLNSYTKRVFKNFSWLIFDKIILASVSLIILLNVANHYGAYEYGLYQYALSLNLIFGICIFFIDGRVVIKYFSKGDEFHILFNSIVAKVILSILSLLIGLILLAFLEAPQKFNLIYLLILINNILINLIFGIECYFNYHLKSKNIVIASNIANISSAILQLIVISLNLSIVAIMCVVLFSSLIKISIVFLQFLRYYSKPISMIIEKNLIYRIVKESTPLAIAAAAALIYARTDMAMIGAMMDMKHVGIYSVSIQILSVLIIAIVPIQVSIYPKMLEWYDENSQIYYEKYKIITSMVTWLFIFAAIIAVTLAPMFFGRFFSEEYSESLNVFMIHIIGAFFMYNSILRSSHFTITENTKVLMISQLAAVLINIILNYVLIPKFGIIGAAIATTSTHFLSLLVFNLFFMQSKKIFYIQLNGMNPFILFQVNLKKL
;
A
#
# COMPACT_ATOMS: atom_id res chain seq x y z
N MET A 1 28.67 7.11 -22.11
CA MET A 1 27.34 7.38 -22.72
C MET A 1 26.37 6.32 -22.23
N LEU A 2 25.29 6.71 -21.52
CA LEU A 2 24.26 5.78 -21.10
C LEU A 2 23.56 5.17 -22.32
N ASN A 3 23.51 3.84 -22.40
CA ASN A 3 22.88 3.08 -23.46
C ASN A 3 21.40 3.52 -23.60
N SER A 4 20.82 3.49 -24.81
CA SER A 4 19.43 3.92 -25.07
C SER A 4 18.39 3.22 -24.16
N TYR A 5 18.67 1.98 -23.79
CA TYR A 5 17.89 1.19 -22.82
C TYR A 5 17.94 1.82 -21.42
N THR A 6 19.12 2.15 -20.91
CA THR A 6 19.30 2.77 -19.59
C THR A 6 18.62 4.14 -19.48
N LYS A 7 18.63 4.93 -20.58
CA LYS A 7 17.87 6.21 -20.63
C LYS A 7 16.36 5.99 -20.54
N ARG A 8 15.82 4.94 -21.19
CA ARG A 8 14.38 4.62 -21.11
C ARG A 8 13.98 4.17 -19.70
N VAL A 9 14.80 3.30 -19.08
CA VAL A 9 14.58 2.84 -17.71
C VAL A 9 14.63 4.02 -16.73
N PHE A 10 15.62 4.89 -16.83
CA PHE A 10 15.75 6.08 -15.98
C PHE A 10 14.57 7.07 -16.18
N LYS A 11 14.13 7.27 -17.41
CA LYS A 11 12.97 8.10 -17.73
C LYS A 11 11.69 7.54 -17.12
N ASN A 12 11.47 6.23 -17.23
CA ASN A 12 10.31 5.57 -16.61
C ASN A 12 10.36 5.67 -15.08
N PHE A 13 11.52 5.49 -14.47
CA PHE A 13 11.72 5.62 -13.03
C PHE A 13 11.44 7.05 -12.54
N SER A 14 11.94 8.07 -13.24
CA SER A 14 11.66 9.48 -12.91
C SER A 14 10.17 9.79 -12.97
N TRP A 15 9.44 9.24 -13.95
CA TRP A 15 7.98 9.39 -14.03
C TRP A 15 7.26 8.73 -12.84
N LEU A 16 7.69 7.54 -12.42
CA LEU A 16 7.09 6.85 -11.27
C LEU A 16 7.32 7.60 -9.96
N ILE A 17 8.52 8.18 -9.77
CA ILE A 17 8.79 9.01 -8.58
C ILE A 17 7.94 10.28 -8.61
N PHE A 18 7.89 10.97 -9.74
CA PHE A 18 7.11 12.19 -9.90
C PHE A 18 5.62 11.95 -9.62
N ASP A 19 5.06 10.85 -10.16
CA ASP A 19 3.70 10.39 -9.87
C ASP A 19 3.47 10.20 -8.36
N LYS A 20 4.41 9.55 -7.66
CA LYS A 20 4.30 9.33 -6.21
C LYS A 20 4.39 10.61 -5.39
N ILE A 21 5.21 11.56 -5.81
CA ILE A 21 5.33 12.88 -5.15
C ILE A 21 4.03 13.67 -5.32
N ILE A 22 3.47 13.72 -6.53
CA ILE A 22 2.18 14.38 -6.78
C ILE A 22 1.09 13.75 -5.93
N LEU A 23 0.99 12.42 -5.97
CA LEU A 23 -0.02 11.68 -5.22
C LEU A 23 0.09 11.95 -3.71
N ALA A 24 1.31 11.93 -3.15
CA ALA A 24 1.55 12.23 -1.75
C ALA A 24 1.18 13.67 -1.38
N SER A 25 1.53 14.64 -2.23
CA SER A 25 1.20 16.05 -2.01
C SER A 25 -0.31 16.29 -2.05
N VAL A 26 -1.00 15.74 -3.04
CA VAL A 26 -2.46 15.82 -3.17
C VAL A 26 -3.13 15.14 -1.97
N SER A 27 -2.68 13.95 -1.58
CA SER A 27 -3.23 13.21 -0.44
C SER A 27 -3.04 13.99 0.87
N LEU A 28 -1.90 14.65 1.07
CA LEU A 28 -1.66 15.47 2.25
C LEU A 28 -2.56 16.70 2.32
N ILE A 29 -2.75 17.41 1.20
CA ILE A 29 -3.66 18.56 1.11
C ILE A 29 -5.09 18.12 1.46
N ILE A 30 -5.55 17.02 0.90
CA ILE A 30 -6.88 16.49 1.17
C ILE A 30 -7.01 16.04 2.62
N LEU A 31 -6.00 15.33 3.16
CA LEU A 31 -5.97 14.94 4.57
C LEU A 31 -6.19 16.15 5.49
N LEU A 32 -5.39 17.22 5.31
CA LEU A 32 -5.46 18.42 6.14
C LEU A 32 -6.85 19.07 6.09
N ASN A 33 -7.42 19.20 4.90
CA ASN A 33 -8.71 19.85 4.74
C ASN A 33 -9.87 18.98 5.25
N VAL A 34 -9.88 17.69 4.90
CA VAL A 34 -10.97 16.78 5.33
C VAL A 34 -10.94 16.56 6.84
N ALA A 35 -9.77 16.27 7.42
CA ALA A 35 -9.65 16.02 8.85
C ALA A 35 -10.07 17.26 9.68
N ASN A 36 -9.56 18.44 9.35
CA ASN A 36 -9.90 19.66 10.10
C ASN A 36 -11.34 20.11 9.93
N HIS A 37 -11.92 19.93 8.73
CA HIS A 37 -13.28 20.40 8.46
C HIS A 37 -14.35 19.52 9.12
N TYR A 38 -14.17 18.18 9.06
CA TYR A 38 -15.16 17.23 9.57
C TYR A 38 -14.90 16.80 11.03
N GLY A 39 -13.70 17.08 11.56
CA GLY A 39 -13.27 16.65 12.89
C GLY A 39 -12.93 15.17 12.98
N ALA A 40 -12.36 14.78 14.13
CA ALA A 40 -11.80 13.44 14.30
C ALA A 40 -12.85 12.32 14.25
N TYR A 41 -14.08 12.58 14.73
CA TYR A 41 -15.13 11.57 14.75
C TYR A 41 -15.61 11.21 13.32
N GLU A 42 -16.00 12.19 12.51
CA GLU A 42 -16.51 11.97 11.15
C GLU A 42 -15.40 11.42 10.24
N TYR A 43 -14.18 11.98 10.37
CA TYR A 43 -13.02 11.47 9.67
C TYR A 43 -12.67 10.04 10.08
N GLY A 44 -12.85 9.72 11.36
CA GLY A 44 -12.70 8.37 11.90
C GLY A 44 -13.72 7.38 11.32
N LEU A 45 -14.99 7.76 11.19
CA LEU A 45 -16.01 6.95 10.51
C LEU A 45 -15.58 6.56 9.10
N TYR A 46 -15.05 7.53 8.34
CA TYR A 46 -14.56 7.29 6.98
C TYR A 46 -13.35 6.34 6.97
N GLN A 47 -12.38 6.54 7.85
CA GLN A 47 -11.17 5.71 7.91
C GLN A 47 -11.47 4.30 8.44
N TYR A 48 -12.41 4.17 9.38
CA TYR A 48 -12.88 2.88 9.85
C TYR A 48 -13.56 2.08 8.75
N ALA A 49 -14.44 2.71 7.97
CA ALA A 49 -15.08 2.10 6.82
C ALA A 49 -14.06 1.60 5.78
N LEU A 50 -13.03 2.40 5.47
CA LEU A 50 -11.93 1.99 4.60
C LEU A 50 -11.16 0.80 5.16
N SER A 51 -10.93 0.76 6.48
CA SER A 51 -10.18 -0.31 7.13
C SER A 51 -10.95 -1.62 7.11
N LEU A 52 -12.23 -1.61 7.44
CA LEU A 52 -13.10 -2.78 7.36
C LEU A 52 -13.23 -3.27 5.91
N ASN A 53 -13.33 -2.35 4.94
CA ASN A 53 -13.39 -2.73 3.53
C ASN A 53 -12.13 -3.47 3.07
N LEU A 54 -10.94 -3.08 3.51
CA LEU A 54 -9.70 -3.77 3.16
C LEU A 54 -9.57 -5.14 3.82
N ILE A 55 -10.11 -5.32 5.03
CA ILE A 55 -10.09 -6.59 5.76
C ILE A 55 -11.12 -7.56 5.17
N PHE A 56 -12.37 -7.13 5.01
CA PHE A 56 -13.48 -7.99 4.57
C PHE A 56 -13.64 -8.06 3.06
N GLY A 57 -13.11 -7.08 2.32
CA GLY A 57 -13.05 -7.04 0.87
C GLY A 57 -11.93 -7.88 0.24
N ILE A 58 -11.29 -8.74 1.01
CA ILE A 58 -10.11 -9.54 0.62
C ILE A 58 -10.32 -10.39 -0.63
N CYS A 59 -11.56 -10.80 -0.90
CA CYS A 59 -11.92 -11.62 -2.06
C CYS A 59 -11.47 -11.00 -3.38
N ILE A 60 -11.43 -9.65 -3.47
CA ILE A 60 -11.03 -8.92 -4.67
C ILE A 60 -9.57 -9.23 -5.07
N PHE A 61 -8.72 -9.60 -4.13
CA PHE A 61 -7.29 -9.86 -4.38
C PHE A 61 -7.02 -11.25 -4.97
N PHE A 62 -8.02 -12.17 -5.03
CA PHE A 62 -7.84 -13.51 -5.60
C PHE A 62 -7.61 -13.55 -7.11
N ILE A 63 -7.45 -12.40 -7.76
CA ILE A 63 -6.91 -12.29 -9.12
C ILE A 63 -5.78 -11.27 -9.12
N ASP A 64 -4.58 -11.76 -9.43
CA ASP A 64 -3.37 -10.94 -9.52
C ASP A 64 -3.08 -10.56 -10.97
N GLY A 65 -2.80 -9.26 -11.21
CA GLY A 65 -2.52 -8.75 -12.55
C GLY A 65 -1.32 -9.38 -13.22
N ARG A 66 -0.30 -9.82 -12.46
CA ARG A 66 0.89 -10.51 -12.99
C ARG A 66 0.53 -11.86 -13.60
N VAL A 67 -0.42 -12.57 -12.99
CA VAL A 67 -0.93 -13.84 -13.54
C VAL A 67 -1.70 -13.58 -14.83
N VAL A 68 -2.57 -12.57 -14.86
CA VAL A 68 -3.32 -12.21 -16.07
C VAL A 68 -2.35 -11.83 -17.21
N ILE A 69 -1.34 -11.00 -16.92
CA ILE A 69 -0.30 -10.61 -17.89
C ILE A 69 0.44 -11.83 -18.45
N LYS A 70 0.76 -12.83 -17.62
CA LYS A 70 1.36 -14.10 -18.07
C LYS A 70 0.47 -14.85 -19.08
N TYR A 71 -0.86 -14.78 -18.88
CA TYR A 71 -1.78 -15.43 -19.81
C TYR A 71 -1.89 -14.72 -21.16
N PHE A 72 -1.71 -13.40 -21.24
CA PHE A 72 -1.72 -12.68 -22.53
C PHE A 72 -0.69 -13.21 -23.53
N SER A 73 0.43 -13.76 -23.08
CA SER A 73 1.42 -14.39 -23.97
C SER A 73 0.99 -15.75 -24.51
N LYS A 74 -0.12 -16.34 -24.03
CA LYS A 74 -0.52 -17.73 -24.31
C LYS A 74 -1.80 -17.86 -25.12
N GLY A 75 -2.54 -16.77 -25.35
CA GLY A 75 -3.83 -16.86 -26.03
C GLY A 75 -4.37 -15.52 -26.54
N ASP A 76 -5.64 -15.50 -26.91
CA ASP A 76 -6.31 -14.29 -27.36
C ASP A 76 -6.39 -13.25 -26.23
N GLU A 77 -5.78 -12.11 -26.46
CA GLU A 77 -5.67 -11.03 -25.49
C GLU A 77 -7.04 -10.53 -25.02
N PHE A 78 -8.02 -10.38 -25.93
CA PHE A 78 -9.35 -9.89 -25.55
C PHE A 78 -10.11 -10.91 -24.72
N HIS A 79 -10.02 -12.18 -25.09
CA HIS A 79 -10.67 -13.27 -24.36
C HIS A 79 -10.15 -13.35 -22.92
N ILE A 80 -8.83 -13.23 -22.72
CA ILE A 80 -8.20 -13.22 -21.39
C ILE A 80 -8.58 -11.96 -20.60
N LEU A 81 -8.54 -10.78 -21.25
CA LEU A 81 -8.96 -9.51 -20.66
C LEU A 81 -10.40 -9.59 -20.16
N PHE A 82 -11.33 -10.01 -21.02
CA PHE A 82 -12.75 -10.09 -20.70
C PHE A 82 -13.01 -11.05 -19.53
N ASN A 83 -12.45 -12.27 -19.59
CA ASN A 83 -12.60 -13.26 -18.51
C ASN A 83 -11.97 -12.79 -17.18
N SER A 84 -10.88 -12.03 -17.23
CA SER A 84 -10.29 -11.45 -16.03
C SER A 84 -11.15 -10.35 -15.40
N ILE A 85 -11.84 -9.53 -16.21
CA ILE A 85 -12.82 -8.55 -15.73
C ILE A 85 -14.03 -9.27 -15.12
N VAL A 86 -14.60 -10.25 -15.82
CA VAL A 86 -15.74 -11.03 -15.30
C VAL A 86 -15.41 -11.64 -13.95
N ALA A 87 -14.25 -12.27 -13.83
CA ALA A 87 -13.82 -12.87 -12.57
C ALA A 87 -13.61 -11.82 -11.46
N LYS A 88 -13.03 -10.66 -11.77
CA LYS A 88 -12.89 -9.55 -10.80
C LYS A 88 -14.23 -9.00 -10.34
N VAL A 89 -15.17 -8.84 -11.25
CA VAL A 89 -16.54 -8.38 -10.92
C VAL A 89 -17.26 -9.39 -10.03
N ILE A 90 -17.17 -10.68 -10.31
CA ILE A 90 -17.74 -11.73 -9.46
C ILE A 90 -17.17 -11.65 -8.04
N LEU A 91 -15.83 -11.52 -7.89
CA LEU A 91 -15.18 -11.38 -6.59
C LEU A 91 -15.54 -10.06 -5.89
N SER A 92 -15.77 -8.99 -6.64
CA SER A 92 -16.23 -7.71 -6.08
C SER A 92 -17.67 -7.78 -5.59
N ILE A 93 -18.54 -8.51 -6.29
CA ILE A 93 -19.91 -8.80 -5.83
C ILE A 93 -19.88 -9.68 -4.58
N LEU A 94 -19.01 -10.68 -4.52
CA LEU A 94 -18.83 -11.48 -3.30
C LEU A 94 -18.37 -10.60 -2.12
N SER A 95 -17.41 -9.69 -2.35
CA SER A 95 -16.98 -8.70 -1.37
C SER A 95 -18.13 -7.78 -0.93
N LEU A 96 -18.99 -7.35 -1.86
CA LEU A 96 -20.19 -6.58 -1.54
C LEU A 96 -21.14 -7.38 -0.63
N LEU A 97 -21.40 -8.65 -0.93
CA LEU A 97 -22.28 -9.50 -0.11
C LEU A 97 -21.71 -9.68 1.30
N ILE A 98 -20.42 -9.96 1.43
CA ILE A 98 -19.73 -10.04 2.73
C ILE A 98 -19.85 -8.71 3.49
N GLY A 99 -19.64 -7.59 2.81
CA GLY A 99 -19.78 -6.26 3.40
C GLY A 99 -21.21 -5.93 3.85
N LEU A 100 -22.24 -6.34 3.09
CA LEU A 100 -23.64 -6.16 3.48
C LEU A 100 -23.99 -7.03 4.70
N ILE A 101 -23.51 -8.26 4.76
CA ILE A 101 -23.65 -9.13 5.92
C ILE A 101 -22.99 -8.46 7.14
N LEU A 102 -21.78 -7.92 6.99
CA LEU A 102 -21.11 -7.20 8.07
C LEU A 102 -21.95 -6.01 8.56
N LEU A 103 -22.50 -5.21 7.65
CA LEU A 103 -23.39 -4.08 8.02
C LEU A 103 -24.63 -4.52 8.78
N ALA A 104 -25.19 -5.70 8.49
CA ALA A 104 -26.35 -6.22 9.20
C ALA A 104 -26.05 -6.61 10.66
N PHE A 105 -24.78 -6.91 10.97
CA PHE A 105 -24.33 -7.25 12.33
C PHE A 105 -23.70 -6.06 13.09
N LEU A 106 -23.33 -4.99 12.36
CA LEU A 106 -22.76 -3.79 12.99
C LEU A 106 -23.86 -2.83 13.35
N GLU A 107 -24.00 -2.53 14.65
CA GLU A 107 -24.84 -1.41 15.15
C GLU A 107 -24.11 -0.08 14.91
N ALA A 108 -24.00 0.34 13.64
CA ALA A 108 -23.26 1.52 13.25
C ALA A 108 -24.19 2.69 12.87
N PRO A 109 -23.73 3.95 13.01
CA PRO A 109 -24.50 5.12 12.58
C PRO A 109 -24.88 5.06 11.11
N GLN A 110 -26.03 5.62 10.73
CA GLN A 110 -26.50 5.64 9.33
C GLN A 110 -25.46 6.23 8.35
N LYS A 111 -24.73 7.27 8.78
CA LYS A 111 -23.63 7.85 7.97
C LYS A 111 -22.54 6.84 7.66
N PHE A 112 -22.16 6.00 8.63
CA PHE A 112 -21.18 4.94 8.41
C PHE A 112 -21.68 3.93 7.37
N ASN A 113 -22.93 3.49 7.49
CA ASN A 113 -23.53 2.52 6.57
C ASN A 113 -23.53 3.05 5.13
N LEU A 114 -23.84 4.33 4.94
CA LEU A 114 -23.79 4.98 3.62
C LEU A 114 -22.36 5.06 3.07
N ILE A 115 -21.40 5.51 3.88
CA ILE A 115 -19.99 5.58 3.49
C ILE A 115 -19.48 4.19 3.08
N TYR A 116 -19.75 3.18 3.91
CA TYR A 116 -19.28 1.82 3.65
C TYR A 116 -19.92 1.22 2.38
N LEU A 117 -21.22 1.43 2.17
CA LEU A 117 -21.92 1.01 0.95
C LEU A 117 -21.31 1.66 -0.31
N LEU A 118 -21.02 2.97 -0.26
CA LEU A 118 -20.38 3.69 -1.37
C LEU A 118 -18.98 3.14 -1.65
N ILE A 119 -18.20 2.75 -0.62
CA ILE A 119 -16.90 2.09 -0.79
C ILE A 119 -17.06 0.73 -1.49
N LEU A 120 -18.04 -0.07 -1.09
CA LEU A 120 -18.31 -1.38 -1.72
C LEU A 120 -18.71 -1.24 -3.20
N ILE A 121 -19.54 -0.24 -3.53
CA ILE A 121 -19.90 0.08 -4.92
C ILE A 121 -18.66 0.52 -5.69
N ASN A 122 -17.82 1.38 -5.10
CA ASN A 122 -16.59 1.84 -5.73
C ASN A 122 -15.63 0.71 -6.08
N ASN A 123 -15.55 -0.34 -5.25
CA ASN A 123 -14.76 -1.53 -5.54
C ASN A 123 -15.22 -2.25 -6.81
N ILE A 124 -16.53 -2.37 -7.03
CA ILE A 124 -17.06 -2.96 -8.25
C ILE A 124 -16.67 -2.12 -9.46
N LEU A 125 -16.88 -0.80 -9.38
CA LEU A 125 -16.58 0.14 -10.47
C LEU A 125 -15.10 0.07 -10.89
N ILE A 126 -14.17 0.20 -9.95
CA ILE A 126 -12.73 0.18 -10.26
C ILE A 126 -12.31 -1.14 -10.91
N ASN A 127 -12.91 -2.27 -10.52
CA ASN A 127 -12.56 -3.57 -11.06
C ASN A 127 -13.09 -3.82 -12.50
N LEU A 128 -14.00 -2.98 -13.02
CA LEU A 128 -14.44 -3.04 -14.43
C LEU A 128 -13.30 -2.78 -15.43
N ILE A 129 -12.27 -2.03 -15.04
CA ILE A 129 -11.13 -1.72 -15.92
C ILE A 129 -9.90 -2.58 -15.64
N PHE A 130 -9.96 -3.52 -14.69
CA PHE A 130 -8.81 -4.32 -14.26
C PHE A 130 -8.11 -5.04 -15.42
N GLY A 131 -8.87 -5.73 -16.28
CA GLY A 131 -8.31 -6.41 -17.44
C GLY A 131 -7.67 -5.45 -18.45
N ILE A 132 -8.24 -4.26 -18.63
CA ILE A 132 -7.70 -3.21 -19.50
C ILE A 132 -6.37 -2.67 -18.94
N GLU A 133 -6.27 -2.48 -17.62
CA GLU A 133 -5.02 -2.09 -16.97
C GLU A 133 -3.93 -3.16 -17.16
N CYS A 134 -4.28 -4.44 -17.03
CA CYS A 134 -3.38 -5.55 -17.32
C CYS A 134 -2.91 -5.54 -18.79
N TYR A 135 -3.81 -5.25 -19.73
CA TYR A 135 -3.50 -5.12 -21.16
C TYR A 135 -2.49 -4.00 -21.43
N PHE A 136 -2.72 -2.80 -20.89
CA PHE A 136 -1.77 -1.70 -21.04
C PHE A 136 -0.41 -1.99 -20.40
N ASN A 137 -0.38 -2.66 -19.26
CA ASN A 137 0.87 -3.08 -18.62
C ASN A 137 1.62 -4.11 -19.47
N TYR A 138 0.94 -5.08 -20.06
CA TYR A 138 1.50 -6.07 -20.95
C TYR A 138 2.18 -5.43 -22.17
N HIS A 139 1.53 -4.43 -22.78
CA HIS A 139 2.04 -3.70 -23.93
C HIS A 139 3.01 -2.54 -23.58
N LEU A 140 3.47 -2.44 -22.33
CA LEU A 140 4.35 -1.37 -21.82
C LEU A 140 3.78 0.05 -22.04
N LYS A 141 2.45 0.18 -22.02
CA LYS A 141 1.70 1.45 -22.15
C LYS A 141 1.15 1.96 -20.81
N SER A 142 1.80 1.63 -19.69
CA SER A 142 1.39 2.04 -18.33
C SER A 142 1.19 3.55 -18.18
N LYS A 143 1.83 4.37 -19.03
CA LYS A 143 1.63 5.83 -19.11
C LYS A 143 0.15 6.19 -19.22
N ASN A 144 -0.63 5.42 -19.97
CA ASN A 144 -2.06 5.67 -20.17
C ASN A 144 -2.84 5.54 -18.85
N ILE A 145 -2.51 4.51 -18.06
CA ILE A 145 -3.12 4.29 -16.74
C ILE A 145 -2.75 5.42 -15.78
N VAL A 146 -1.46 5.80 -15.76
CA VAL A 146 -0.94 6.87 -14.89
C VAL A 146 -1.62 8.20 -15.19
N ILE A 147 -1.75 8.58 -16.46
CA ILE A 147 -2.44 9.81 -16.87
C ILE A 147 -3.92 9.79 -16.42
N ALA A 148 -4.63 8.68 -16.66
CA ALA A 148 -6.02 8.55 -16.25
C ALA A 148 -6.19 8.64 -14.74
N SER A 149 -5.31 7.97 -13.97
CA SER A 149 -5.31 8.01 -12.51
C SER A 149 -5.01 9.42 -11.98
N ASN A 150 -4.02 10.12 -12.55
CA ASN A 150 -3.67 11.48 -12.11
C ASN A 150 -4.78 12.49 -12.41
N ILE A 151 -5.41 12.41 -13.57
CA ILE A 151 -6.57 13.27 -13.90
C ILE A 151 -7.70 13.02 -12.90
N ALA A 152 -8.03 11.74 -12.63
CA ALA A 152 -9.08 11.38 -11.69
C ALA A 152 -8.74 11.85 -10.26
N ASN A 153 -7.50 11.65 -9.79
CA ASN A 153 -7.07 12.05 -8.45
C ASN A 153 -7.07 13.57 -8.26
N ILE A 154 -6.58 14.33 -9.24
CA ILE A 154 -6.58 15.80 -9.20
C ILE A 154 -8.02 16.32 -9.25
N SER A 155 -8.86 15.78 -10.14
CA SER A 155 -10.28 16.14 -10.21
C SER A 155 -10.98 15.82 -8.89
N SER A 156 -10.70 14.66 -8.30
CA SER A 156 -11.22 14.29 -6.98
C SER A 156 -10.80 15.28 -5.90
N ALA A 157 -9.54 15.69 -5.87
CA ALA A 157 -9.04 16.65 -4.89
C ALA A 157 -9.75 18.01 -5.02
N ILE A 158 -9.89 18.53 -6.23
CA ILE A 158 -10.59 19.79 -6.48
C ILE A 158 -12.06 19.70 -6.04
N LEU A 159 -12.75 18.63 -6.43
CA LEU A 159 -14.15 18.43 -6.07
C LEU A 159 -14.34 18.23 -4.55
N GLN A 160 -13.41 17.55 -3.87
CA GLN A 160 -13.44 17.43 -2.40
C GLN A 160 -13.28 18.78 -1.72
N LEU A 161 -12.40 19.65 -2.20
CA LEU A 161 -12.27 21.03 -1.69
C LEU A 161 -13.55 21.85 -1.92
N ILE A 162 -14.23 21.67 -3.06
CA ILE A 162 -15.53 22.29 -3.31
C ILE A 162 -16.59 21.77 -2.34
N VAL A 163 -16.65 20.46 -2.10
CA VAL A 163 -17.58 19.85 -1.13
C VAL A 163 -17.37 20.43 0.27
N ILE A 164 -16.10 20.61 0.68
CA ILE A 164 -15.72 21.22 1.95
C ILE A 164 -16.18 22.69 2.00
N SER A 165 -15.91 23.49 0.95
CA SER A 165 -16.29 24.91 0.90
C SER A 165 -17.80 25.13 0.94
N LEU A 166 -18.57 24.16 0.44
CA LEU A 166 -20.04 24.17 0.48
C LEU A 166 -20.61 23.58 1.79
N ASN A 167 -19.76 23.21 2.76
CA ASN A 167 -20.15 22.59 4.04
C ASN A 167 -21.06 21.36 3.88
N LEU A 168 -20.84 20.56 2.83
CA LEU A 168 -21.58 19.33 2.62
C LEU A 168 -21.08 18.22 3.56
N SER A 169 -21.86 17.15 3.76
CA SER A 169 -21.50 16.05 4.65
C SER A 169 -20.31 15.25 4.14
N ILE A 170 -19.61 14.52 5.04
CA ILE A 170 -18.50 13.63 4.68
C ILE A 170 -18.92 12.51 3.69
N VAL A 171 -20.22 12.16 3.65
CA VAL A 171 -20.77 11.24 2.65
C VAL A 171 -20.57 11.79 1.23
N ALA A 172 -20.67 13.13 1.04
CA ALA A 172 -20.43 13.76 -0.24
C ALA A 172 -18.97 13.60 -0.72
N ILE A 173 -18.00 13.52 0.20
CA ILE A 173 -16.60 13.17 -0.11
C ILE A 173 -16.54 11.80 -0.79
N MET A 174 -17.28 10.80 -0.28
CA MET A 174 -17.34 9.48 -0.91
C MET A 174 -18.03 9.49 -2.26
N CYS A 175 -19.08 10.31 -2.45
CA CYS A 175 -19.70 10.50 -3.77
C CYS A 175 -18.69 11.08 -4.78
N VAL A 176 -17.82 12.02 -4.35
CA VAL A 176 -16.74 12.56 -5.18
C VAL A 176 -15.71 11.47 -5.52
N VAL A 177 -15.35 10.62 -4.59
CA VAL A 177 -14.44 9.47 -4.84
C VAL A 177 -15.04 8.53 -5.88
N LEU A 178 -16.34 8.19 -5.77
CA LEU A 178 -17.05 7.42 -6.80
C LEU A 178 -17.03 8.10 -8.16
N PHE A 179 -17.33 9.40 -8.21
CA PHE A 179 -17.32 10.16 -9.45
C PHE A 179 -15.93 10.20 -10.10
N SER A 180 -14.87 10.34 -9.29
CA SER A 180 -13.50 10.30 -9.80
C SER A 180 -13.13 8.91 -10.36
N SER A 181 -13.65 7.85 -9.77
CA SER A 181 -13.48 6.50 -10.31
C SER A 181 -14.16 6.35 -11.67
N LEU A 182 -15.35 6.93 -11.86
CA LEU A 182 -16.01 6.96 -13.16
C LEU A 182 -15.19 7.75 -14.21
N ILE A 183 -14.57 8.88 -13.82
CA ILE A 183 -13.64 9.62 -14.70
C ILE A 183 -12.48 8.72 -15.13
N LYS A 184 -11.83 8.03 -14.17
CA LYS A 184 -10.73 7.09 -14.47
C LYS A 184 -11.18 6.01 -15.44
N ILE A 185 -12.32 5.36 -15.14
CA ILE A 185 -12.89 4.31 -15.98
C ILE A 185 -13.12 4.80 -17.40
N SER A 186 -13.76 5.97 -17.56
CA SER A 186 -14.07 6.55 -18.85
C SER A 186 -12.80 6.82 -19.67
N ILE A 187 -11.77 7.42 -19.04
CA ILE A 187 -10.52 7.73 -19.73
C ILE A 187 -9.79 6.44 -20.15
N VAL A 188 -9.66 5.45 -19.24
CA VAL A 188 -8.99 4.19 -19.54
C VAL A 188 -9.73 3.42 -20.63
N PHE A 189 -11.06 3.39 -20.58
CA PHE A 189 -11.89 2.73 -21.59
C PHE A 189 -11.79 3.40 -22.97
N LEU A 190 -11.89 4.74 -23.02
CA LEU A 190 -11.73 5.50 -24.28
C LEU A 190 -10.34 5.31 -24.90
N GLN A 191 -9.29 5.28 -24.06
CA GLN A 191 -7.95 4.97 -24.52
C GLN A 191 -7.86 3.53 -25.05
N PHE A 192 -8.48 2.57 -24.38
CA PHE A 192 -8.50 1.18 -24.83
C PHE A 192 -9.16 1.06 -26.21
N LEU A 193 -10.31 1.68 -26.44
CA LEU A 193 -10.99 1.69 -27.74
C LEU A 193 -10.14 2.26 -28.87
N ARG A 194 -9.24 3.24 -28.58
CA ARG A 194 -8.32 3.82 -29.58
C ARG A 194 -7.13 2.90 -29.92
N TYR A 195 -6.73 2.06 -28.96
CA TYR A 195 -5.55 1.20 -29.14
C TYR A 195 -5.87 -0.22 -29.53
N TYR A 196 -7.09 -0.69 -29.26
CA TYR A 196 -7.50 -2.05 -29.55
C TYR A 196 -8.25 -2.12 -30.87
N SER A 197 -7.66 -2.82 -31.86
CA SER A 197 -8.20 -2.97 -33.22
C SER A 197 -8.55 -4.40 -33.61
N LYS A 198 -8.38 -5.36 -32.67
CA LYS A 198 -8.65 -6.78 -32.92
C LYS A 198 -10.12 -7.13 -32.69
N PRO A 199 -10.62 -8.28 -33.22
CA PRO A 199 -11.97 -8.73 -32.96
C PRO A 199 -12.29 -8.87 -31.48
N ILE A 200 -13.52 -8.56 -31.09
CA ILE A 200 -14.01 -8.63 -29.71
C ILE A 200 -14.73 -9.96 -29.52
N SER A 201 -14.22 -10.80 -28.62
CA SER A 201 -14.86 -12.07 -28.25
C SER A 201 -15.27 -12.02 -26.77
N MET A 202 -16.58 -11.90 -26.51
CA MET A 202 -17.14 -11.86 -25.13
C MET A 202 -17.63 -13.24 -24.68
N ILE A 203 -16.78 -14.24 -24.81
CA ILE A 203 -17.10 -15.61 -24.38
C ILE A 203 -16.58 -15.84 -22.96
N ILE A 204 -17.46 -16.25 -22.04
CA ILE A 204 -17.07 -16.61 -20.68
C ILE A 204 -16.54 -18.04 -20.67
N GLU A 205 -15.27 -18.21 -20.31
CA GLU A 205 -14.62 -19.51 -20.17
C GLU A 205 -14.33 -19.82 -18.70
N LYS A 206 -15.19 -20.63 -18.08
CA LYS A 206 -15.07 -21.01 -16.66
C LYS A 206 -13.72 -21.65 -16.32
N ASN A 207 -13.17 -22.46 -17.22
CA ASN A 207 -11.87 -23.13 -17.02
C ASN A 207 -10.71 -22.12 -17.00
N LEU A 208 -10.75 -21.08 -17.82
CA LEU A 208 -9.75 -20.01 -17.82
C LEU A 208 -9.84 -19.21 -16.52
N ILE A 209 -11.04 -18.80 -16.12
CA ILE A 209 -11.27 -18.10 -14.85
C ILE A 209 -10.74 -18.92 -13.68
N TYR A 210 -11.09 -20.20 -13.59
CA TYR A 210 -10.62 -21.09 -12.53
C TYR A 210 -9.09 -21.17 -12.47
N ARG A 211 -8.43 -21.31 -13.63
CA ARG A 211 -6.96 -21.36 -13.71
C ARG A 211 -6.32 -20.05 -13.24
N ILE A 212 -6.82 -18.91 -13.69
CA ILE A 212 -6.32 -17.59 -13.27
C ILE A 212 -6.47 -17.41 -11.75
N VAL A 213 -7.64 -17.73 -11.18
CA VAL A 213 -7.88 -17.64 -9.72
C VAL A 213 -6.95 -18.59 -8.97
N LYS A 214 -6.85 -19.85 -9.39
CA LYS A 214 -5.99 -20.84 -8.73
C LYS A 214 -4.51 -20.45 -8.73
N GLU A 215 -4.00 -19.94 -9.87
CA GLU A 215 -2.61 -19.47 -9.94
C GLU A 215 -2.39 -18.16 -9.15
N SER A 216 -3.41 -17.32 -9.03
CA SER A 216 -3.35 -16.07 -8.25
C SER A 216 -3.46 -16.29 -6.73
N THR A 217 -4.08 -17.38 -6.29
CA THR A 217 -4.41 -17.63 -4.87
C THR A 217 -3.20 -17.50 -3.92
N PRO A 218 -2.01 -18.07 -4.19
CA PRO A 218 -0.87 -17.90 -3.29
C PRO A 218 -0.40 -16.43 -3.15
N LEU A 219 -0.44 -15.68 -4.26
CA LEU A 219 -0.10 -14.26 -4.27
C LEU A 219 -1.17 -13.42 -3.54
N ALA A 220 -2.43 -13.79 -3.73
CA ALA A 220 -3.56 -13.17 -3.06
C ALA A 220 -3.50 -13.33 -1.54
N ILE A 221 -3.20 -14.52 -1.03
CA ILE A 221 -3.06 -14.77 0.41
C ILE A 221 -1.94 -13.91 1.00
N ALA A 222 -0.80 -13.80 0.33
CA ALA A 222 0.30 -12.95 0.79
C ALA A 222 -0.07 -11.46 0.80
N ALA A 223 -0.71 -10.97 -0.26
CA ALA A 223 -1.20 -9.58 -0.34
C ALA A 223 -2.26 -9.30 0.73
N ALA A 224 -3.16 -10.22 0.93
CA ALA A 224 -4.21 -10.17 1.93
C ALA A 224 -3.65 -10.05 3.36
N ALA A 225 -2.68 -10.88 3.72
CA ALA A 225 -2.03 -10.80 5.02
C ALA A 225 -1.39 -9.43 5.25
N ALA A 226 -0.71 -8.87 4.24
CA ALA A 226 -0.11 -7.54 4.33
C ALA A 226 -1.14 -6.43 4.51
N LEU A 227 -2.30 -6.51 3.82
CA LEU A 227 -3.39 -5.52 3.92
C LEU A 227 -4.13 -5.61 5.25
N ILE A 228 -4.42 -6.82 5.75
CA ILE A 228 -4.99 -7.03 7.07
C ILE A 228 -4.06 -6.40 8.10
N TYR A 229 -2.77 -6.75 8.08
CA TYR A 229 -1.79 -6.18 8.99
C TYR A 229 -1.80 -4.64 8.96
N ALA A 230 -1.81 -4.04 7.77
CA ALA A 230 -1.76 -2.58 7.61
C ALA A 230 -3.01 -1.84 8.13
N ARG A 231 -4.13 -2.54 8.40
CA ARG A 231 -5.41 -1.94 8.80
C ARG A 231 -6.02 -2.50 10.08
N THR A 232 -5.39 -3.52 10.65
CA THR A 232 -5.85 -4.15 11.90
C THR A 232 -5.94 -3.15 13.05
N ASP A 233 -4.97 -2.27 13.18
CA ASP A 233 -4.94 -1.26 14.25
C ASP A 233 -6.20 -0.38 14.23
N MET A 234 -6.52 0.21 13.07
CA MET A 234 -7.70 1.08 12.93
C MET A 234 -9.02 0.31 13.16
N ALA A 235 -9.08 -0.95 12.68
CA ALA A 235 -10.25 -1.80 12.88
C ALA A 235 -10.42 -2.14 14.37
N MET A 236 -9.33 -2.47 15.08
CA MET A 236 -9.38 -2.78 16.51
C MET A 236 -9.63 -1.53 17.36
N ILE A 237 -9.04 -0.38 17.03
CA ILE A 237 -9.35 0.88 17.71
C ILE A 237 -10.85 1.21 17.58
N GLY A 238 -11.42 1.11 16.37
CA GLY A 238 -12.84 1.38 16.16
C GLY A 238 -13.78 0.41 16.89
N ALA A 239 -13.37 -0.87 17.02
CA ALA A 239 -14.15 -1.88 17.74
C ALA A 239 -13.98 -1.83 19.26
N MET A 240 -12.83 -1.37 19.78
CA MET A 240 -12.49 -1.41 21.22
C MET A 240 -12.58 -0.04 21.89
N MET A 241 -12.59 1.04 21.12
CA MET A 241 -12.70 2.42 21.62
C MET A 241 -13.87 3.13 20.93
N ASP A 242 -13.56 4.08 20.01
CA ASP A 242 -14.55 4.83 19.25
C ASP A 242 -14.00 5.40 17.95
N MET A 243 -14.86 6.01 17.13
CA MET A 243 -14.51 6.57 15.83
C MET A 243 -13.61 7.81 15.92
N LYS A 244 -13.69 8.59 17.00
CA LYS A 244 -12.81 9.74 17.22
C LYS A 244 -11.36 9.30 17.31
N HIS A 245 -11.07 8.26 18.07
CA HIS A 245 -9.74 7.70 18.22
C HIS A 245 -9.21 7.09 16.92
N VAL A 246 -10.07 6.48 16.08
CA VAL A 246 -9.69 6.06 14.73
C VAL A 246 -9.26 7.26 13.89
N GLY A 247 -9.98 8.38 13.95
CA GLY A 247 -9.64 9.60 13.23
C GLY A 247 -8.27 10.15 13.65
N ILE A 248 -8.03 10.28 14.96
CA ILE A 248 -6.76 10.75 15.52
C ILE A 248 -5.59 9.85 15.10
N TYR A 249 -5.76 8.52 15.24
CA TYR A 249 -4.74 7.54 14.86
C TYR A 249 -4.43 7.58 13.35
N SER A 250 -5.46 7.69 12.51
CA SER A 250 -5.32 7.65 11.06
C SER A 250 -4.56 8.84 10.47
N VAL A 251 -4.68 10.04 11.08
CA VAL A 251 -3.88 11.23 10.70
C VAL A 251 -2.40 10.92 10.84
N SER A 252 -2.00 10.32 11.95
CA SER A 252 -0.61 9.94 12.20
C SER A 252 -0.09 8.97 11.13
N ILE A 253 -0.84 7.91 10.83
CA ILE A 253 -0.48 6.91 9.81
C ILE A 253 -0.37 7.54 8.41
N GLN A 254 -1.25 8.46 8.06
CA GLN A 254 -1.20 9.08 6.73
C GLN A 254 0.01 10.02 6.58
N ILE A 255 0.39 10.77 7.63
CA ILE A 255 1.61 11.58 7.61
C ILE A 255 2.85 10.68 7.54
N LEU A 256 2.87 9.58 8.30
CA LEU A 256 3.95 8.59 8.22
C LEU A 256 4.08 8.00 6.81
N SER A 257 2.96 7.78 6.10
CA SER A 257 2.96 7.22 4.76
C SER A 257 3.79 8.03 3.75
N VAL A 258 3.88 9.35 3.95
CA VAL A 258 4.73 10.23 3.13
C VAL A 258 6.21 9.88 3.30
N LEU A 259 6.64 9.55 4.51
CA LEU A 259 8.02 9.11 4.76
C LEU A 259 8.29 7.71 4.20
N ILE A 260 7.30 6.84 4.22
CA ILE A 260 7.44 5.44 3.76
C ILE A 260 7.38 5.32 2.22
N ILE A 261 6.86 6.33 1.51
CA ILE A 261 6.61 6.28 0.06
C ILE A 261 7.88 5.97 -0.76
N ALA A 262 9.06 6.32 -0.25
CA ALA A 262 10.34 6.10 -0.91
C ALA A 262 10.80 4.63 -0.90
N ILE A 263 10.24 3.77 -0.04
CA ILE A 263 10.67 2.36 0.12
C ILE A 263 10.55 1.60 -1.20
N VAL A 264 9.39 1.65 -1.83
CA VAL A 264 9.13 0.87 -3.06
C VAL A 264 10.04 1.29 -4.23
N PRO A 265 10.20 2.58 -4.57
CA PRO A 265 11.16 3.02 -5.58
C PRO A 265 12.60 2.58 -5.31
N ILE A 266 13.06 2.63 -4.06
CA ILE A 266 14.41 2.17 -3.69
C ILE A 266 14.56 0.67 -3.95
N GLN A 267 13.60 -0.15 -3.52
CA GLN A 267 13.60 -1.59 -3.76
C GLN A 267 13.65 -1.94 -5.25
N VAL A 268 12.77 -1.33 -6.04
CA VAL A 268 12.67 -1.58 -7.49
C VAL A 268 13.97 -1.21 -8.21
N SER A 269 14.63 -0.12 -7.79
CA SER A 269 15.87 0.35 -8.41
C SER A 269 17.06 -0.56 -8.11
N ILE A 270 17.12 -1.12 -6.90
CA ILE A 270 18.26 -1.91 -6.44
C ILE A 270 18.12 -3.38 -6.85
N TYR A 271 16.91 -3.87 -7.03
CA TYR A 271 16.63 -5.29 -7.29
C TYR A 271 17.43 -5.89 -8.45
N PRO A 272 17.53 -5.26 -9.65
CA PRO A 272 18.34 -5.82 -10.76
C PRO A 272 19.82 -5.96 -10.40
N LYS A 273 20.37 -5.00 -9.66
CA LYS A 273 21.76 -5.06 -9.21
C LYS A 273 21.99 -6.14 -8.15
N MET A 274 21.02 -6.34 -7.27
CA MET A 274 21.10 -7.44 -6.30
C MET A 274 21.16 -8.79 -7.00
N LEU A 275 20.41 -8.95 -8.09
CA LEU A 275 20.41 -10.19 -8.88
C LEU A 275 21.78 -10.40 -9.53
N GLU A 276 22.33 -9.37 -10.21
CA GLU A 276 23.68 -9.44 -10.79
C GLU A 276 24.74 -9.85 -9.76
N TRP A 277 24.77 -9.20 -8.59
CA TRP A 277 25.74 -9.52 -7.54
C TRP A 277 25.57 -10.93 -6.96
N TYR A 278 24.35 -11.40 -6.89
CA TYR A 278 24.07 -12.77 -6.42
C TYR A 278 24.60 -13.82 -7.39
N ASP A 279 24.45 -13.58 -8.71
CA ASP A 279 24.94 -14.44 -9.78
C ASP A 279 26.48 -14.39 -9.89
N GLU A 280 27.09 -13.23 -9.62
CA GLU A 280 28.56 -13.09 -9.66
C GLU A 280 29.22 -13.83 -8.49
N ASN A 281 28.87 -13.49 -7.26
CA ASN A 281 29.47 -14.07 -6.05
C ASN A 281 28.64 -13.75 -4.80
N SER A 282 28.35 -14.78 -4.00
CA SER A 282 27.60 -14.62 -2.76
C SER A 282 28.28 -13.70 -1.73
N GLN A 283 29.61 -13.64 -1.68
CA GLN A 283 30.33 -12.75 -0.76
C GLN A 283 30.15 -11.28 -1.17
N ILE A 284 30.34 -10.98 -2.45
CA ILE A 284 30.11 -9.63 -3.03
C ILE A 284 28.66 -9.20 -2.78
N TYR A 285 27.71 -10.09 -3.01
CA TYR A 285 26.31 -9.85 -2.76
C TYR A 285 26.03 -9.40 -1.32
N TYR A 286 26.53 -10.13 -0.32
CA TYR A 286 26.27 -9.79 1.08
C TYR A 286 27.02 -8.53 1.54
N GLU A 287 28.20 -8.25 1.01
CA GLU A 287 28.91 -6.99 1.28
C GLU A 287 28.12 -5.79 0.73
N LYS A 288 27.65 -5.87 -0.52
CA LYS A 288 26.82 -4.82 -1.14
C LYS A 288 25.49 -4.66 -0.42
N TYR A 289 24.84 -5.78 -0.08
CA TYR A 289 23.61 -5.79 0.70
C TYR A 289 23.79 -5.01 2.03
N LYS A 290 24.85 -5.30 2.80
CA LYS A 290 25.18 -4.64 4.05
C LYS A 290 25.38 -3.13 3.87
N ILE A 291 26.14 -2.72 2.84
CA ILE A 291 26.41 -1.32 2.53
C ILE A 291 25.10 -0.57 2.23
N ILE A 292 24.27 -1.12 1.34
CA ILE A 292 23.01 -0.47 0.95
C ILE A 292 22.05 -0.40 2.12
N THR A 293 21.92 -1.48 2.91
CA THR A 293 21.12 -1.46 4.14
C THR A 293 21.59 -0.33 5.07
N SER A 294 22.90 -0.17 5.27
CA SER A 294 23.43 0.91 6.08
C SER A 294 23.13 2.30 5.50
N MET A 295 23.33 2.49 4.19
CA MET A 295 23.03 3.77 3.53
C MET A 295 21.57 4.18 3.68
N VAL A 296 20.66 3.24 3.42
CA VAL A 296 19.21 3.50 3.49
C VAL A 296 18.77 3.71 4.93
N THR A 297 19.31 2.95 5.88
CA THR A 297 19.02 3.11 7.32
C THR A 297 19.43 4.50 7.82
N TRP A 298 20.63 4.95 7.49
CA TRP A 298 21.14 6.26 7.93
C TRP A 298 20.47 7.41 7.20
N LEU A 299 20.12 7.26 5.92
CA LEU A 299 19.30 8.23 5.20
C LEU A 299 17.93 8.40 5.88
N PHE A 300 17.31 7.28 6.30
CA PHE A 300 16.05 7.34 7.05
C PHE A 300 16.25 7.99 8.42
N ILE A 301 17.31 7.66 9.18
CA ILE A 301 17.59 8.28 10.49
C ILE A 301 17.67 9.80 10.33
N PHE A 302 18.38 10.28 9.32
CA PHE A 302 18.47 11.71 9.03
C PHE A 302 17.10 12.33 8.73
N ALA A 303 16.32 11.69 7.87
CA ALA A 303 14.94 12.11 7.56
C ALA A 303 14.04 12.07 8.81
N ALA A 304 14.17 11.03 9.65
CA ALA A 304 13.43 10.88 10.89
C ALA A 304 13.74 11.97 11.91
N ILE A 305 15.01 12.36 12.07
CA ILE A 305 15.42 13.48 12.94
C ILE A 305 14.73 14.78 12.48
N ILE A 306 14.76 15.06 11.18
CA ILE A 306 14.06 16.24 10.62
C ILE A 306 12.56 16.14 10.89
N ALA A 307 11.94 14.99 10.61
CA ALA A 307 10.52 14.79 10.81
C ALA A 307 10.11 14.94 12.28
N VAL A 308 10.84 14.34 13.21
CA VAL A 308 10.60 14.45 14.66
C VAL A 308 10.74 15.90 15.14
N THR A 309 11.75 16.63 14.66
CA THR A 309 11.98 18.03 15.04
C THR A 309 10.87 18.96 14.51
N LEU A 310 10.40 18.72 13.30
CA LEU A 310 9.37 19.54 12.66
C LEU A 310 7.95 19.13 13.03
N ALA A 311 7.72 17.88 13.47
CA ALA A 311 6.37 17.36 13.74
C ALA A 311 5.59 18.20 14.77
N PRO A 312 6.12 18.64 15.91
CA PRO A 312 5.34 19.44 16.85
C PRO A 312 4.81 20.74 16.22
N MET A 313 5.66 21.43 15.45
CA MET A 313 5.27 22.62 14.71
C MET A 313 4.24 22.31 13.63
N PHE A 314 4.43 21.20 12.89
CA PHE A 314 3.53 20.79 11.82
C PHE A 314 2.14 20.43 12.37
N PHE A 315 2.07 19.57 13.39
CA PHE A 315 0.80 19.17 13.99
C PHE A 315 0.09 20.38 14.65
N GLY A 316 0.81 21.21 15.42
CA GLY A 316 0.24 22.38 16.06
C GLY A 316 -0.20 23.50 15.11
N ARG A 317 0.40 23.58 13.89
CA ARG A 317 0.05 24.61 12.90
C ARG A 317 -1.09 24.19 11.96
N PHE A 318 -1.12 22.91 11.59
CA PHE A 318 -1.97 22.43 10.50
C PHE A 318 -3.15 21.58 10.96
N PHE A 319 -3.18 21.11 12.22
CA PHE A 319 -4.31 20.35 12.75
C PHE A 319 -4.92 21.06 13.94
N SER A 320 -6.23 20.86 14.15
CA SER A 320 -6.93 21.31 15.33
C SER A 320 -6.45 20.58 16.59
N GLU A 321 -6.68 21.16 17.78
CA GLU A 321 -6.29 20.57 19.08
C GLU A 321 -6.84 19.16 19.30
N GLU A 322 -7.94 18.82 18.64
CA GLU A 322 -8.55 17.50 18.66
C GLU A 322 -7.58 16.39 18.22
N TYR A 323 -6.61 16.72 17.35
CA TYR A 323 -5.60 15.79 16.84
C TYR A 323 -4.26 15.84 17.59
N SER A 324 -4.22 16.47 18.77
CA SER A 324 -2.97 16.61 19.54
C SER A 324 -2.28 15.26 19.86
N GLU A 325 -3.08 14.22 20.16
CA GLU A 325 -2.56 12.89 20.43
C GLU A 325 -1.95 12.20 19.17
N SER A 326 -2.32 12.65 17.95
CA SER A 326 -1.74 12.12 16.71
C SER A 326 -0.21 12.32 16.66
N LEU A 327 0.30 13.38 17.29
CA LEU A 327 1.75 13.61 17.38
C LEU A 327 2.44 12.48 18.14
N ASN A 328 1.91 12.07 19.30
CA ASN A 328 2.50 11.00 20.11
C ASN A 328 2.49 9.66 19.36
N VAL A 329 1.37 9.36 18.69
CA VAL A 329 1.24 8.19 17.82
C VAL A 329 2.28 8.22 16.70
N PHE A 330 2.46 9.37 16.03
CA PHE A 330 3.45 9.57 14.98
C PHE A 330 4.89 9.35 15.48
N MET A 331 5.24 9.86 16.65
CA MET A 331 6.56 9.69 17.25
C MET A 331 6.90 8.21 17.49
N ILE A 332 5.92 7.41 17.92
CA ILE A 332 6.11 5.97 18.12
C ILE A 332 6.24 5.25 16.78
N HIS A 333 5.42 5.60 15.79
CA HIS A 333 5.45 4.98 14.48
C HIS A 333 6.74 5.26 13.68
N ILE A 334 7.41 6.39 13.90
CA ILE A 334 8.74 6.64 13.30
C ILE A 334 9.74 5.56 13.70
N ILE A 335 9.68 5.06 14.94
CA ILE A 335 10.53 3.94 15.40
C ILE A 335 10.18 2.66 14.61
N GLY A 336 8.90 2.42 14.35
CA GLY A 336 8.46 1.32 13.49
C GLY A 336 8.95 1.43 12.05
N ALA A 337 8.88 2.64 11.47
CA ALA A 337 9.39 2.94 10.14
C ALA A 337 10.91 2.73 10.02
N PHE A 338 11.68 2.96 11.09
CA PHE A 338 13.09 2.61 11.13
C PHE A 338 13.34 1.13 10.80
N PHE A 339 12.59 0.21 11.40
CA PHE A 339 12.71 -1.22 11.09
C PHE A 339 12.28 -1.54 9.65
N MET A 340 11.28 -0.84 9.11
CA MET A 340 10.87 -1.00 7.71
C MET A 340 12.00 -0.61 6.74
N TYR A 341 12.66 0.52 6.97
CA TYR A 341 13.78 0.96 6.15
C TYR A 341 15.02 0.08 6.31
N ASN A 342 15.34 -0.33 7.54
CA ASN A 342 16.44 -1.26 7.81
C ASN A 342 16.22 -2.63 7.15
N SER A 343 14.96 -3.03 6.95
CA SER A 343 14.59 -4.30 6.30
C SER A 343 14.23 -4.17 4.82
N ILE A 344 14.52 -3.02 4.19
CA ILE A 344 14.05 -2.69 2.84
C ILE A 344 14.42 -3.74 1.79
N LEU A 345 15.60 -4.33 1.86
CA LEU A 345 16.08 -5.32 0.90
C LEU A 345 15.64 -6.75 1.20
N ARG A 346 14.97 -6.99 2.34
CA ARG A 346 14.65 -8.32 2.85
C ARG A 346 13.74 -9.12 1.91
N SER A 347 12.69 -8.50 1.37
CA SER A 347 11.77 -9.16 0.44
C SER A 347 12.46 -9.51 -0.88
N SER A 348 13.29 -8.60 -1.40
CA SER A 348 14.11 -8.85 -2.60
C SER A 348 15.08 -10.01 -2.38
N HIS A 349 15.74 -10.06 -1.22
CA HIS A 349 16.66 -11.14 -0.86
C HIS A 349 15.95 -12.50 -0.87
N PHE A 350 14.81 -12.63 -0.20
CA PHE A 350 14.10 -13.91 -0.16
C PHE A 350 13.51 -14.33 -1.51
N THR A 351 13.26 -13.37 -2.39
CA THR A 351 12.86 -13.68 -3.78
C THR A 351 14.04 -14.21 -4.58
N ILE A 352 15.21 -13.56 -4.51
CA ILE A 352 16.44 -13.96 -5.23
C ILE A 352 16.93 -15.33 -4.75
N THR A 353 16.88 -15.58 -3.44
CA THR A 353 17.35 -16.85 -2.84
C THR A 353 16.28 -17.94 -2.82
N GLU A 354 15.12 -17.73 -3.46
CA GLU A 354 13.98 -18.68 -3.51
C GLU A 354 13.43 -19.09 -2.14
N ASN A 355 13.69 -18.30 -1.09
CA ASN A 355 13.24 -18.54 0.28
C ASN A 355 11.93 -17.80 0.63
N THR A 356 11.01 -17.66 -0.34
CA THR A 356 9.75 -16.92 -0.17
C THR A 356 8.84 -17.46 0.95
N LYS A 357 9.00 -18.73 1.32
CA LYS A 357 8.30 -19.33 2.48
C LYS A 357 8.62 -18.60 3.78
N VAL A 358 9.87 -18.20 4.00
CA VAL A 358 10.28 -17.44 5.19
C VAL A 358 9.57 -16.08 5.22
N LEU A 359 9.45 -15.41 4.07
CA LEU A 359 8.72 -14.16 3.96
C LEU A 359 7.24 -14.34 4.30
N MET A 360 6.59 -15.35 3.73
CA MET A 360 5.19 -15.66 3.99
C MET A 360 4.92 -15.95 5.47
N ILE A 361 5.71 -16.82 6.09
CA ILE A 361 5.55 -17.19 7.50
C ILE A 361 5.76 -15.96 8.39
N SER A 362 6.77 -15.11 8.09
CA SER A 362 7.00 -13.90 8.86
C SER A 362 5.86 -12.88 8.76
N GLN A 363 5.20 -12.78 7.61
CA GLN A 363 4.02 -11.91 7.43
C GLN A 363 2.81 -12.43 8.21
N LEU A 364 2.54 -13.72 8.15
CA LEU A 364 1.45 -14.34 8.94
C LEU A 364 1.70 -14.21 10.44
N ALA A 365 2.94 -14.43 10.90
CA ALA A 365 3.33 -14.20 12.28
C ALA A 365 3.14 -12.73 12.69
N ALA A 366 3.49 -11.78 11.82
CA ALA A 366 3.29 -10.36 12.07
C ALA A 366 1.80 -10.02 12.31
N VAL A 367 0.89 -10.56 11.49
CA VAL A 367 -0.57 -10.36 11.69
C VAL A 367 -0.99 -10.86 13.07
N LEU A 368 -0.62 -12.10 13.43
CA LEU A 368 -1.01 -12.68 14.72
C LEU A 368 -0.42 -11.92 15.90
N ILE A 369 0.86 -11.57 15.84
CA ILE A 369 1.54 -10.78 16.89
C ILE A 369 0.84 -9.42 17.04
N ASN A 370 0.56 -8.75 15.93
CA ASN A 370 -0.09 -7.43 15.96
C ASN A 370 -1.49 -7.50 16.58
N ILE A 371 -2.32 -8.49 16.20
CA ILE A 371 -3.65 -8.68 16.78
C ILE A 371 -3.55 -8.92 18.29
N ILE A 372 -2.66 -9.80 18.74
CA ILE A 372 -2.48 -10.11 20.15
C ILE A 372 -2.01 -8.88 20.92
N LEU A 373 -1.00 -8.16 20.41
CA LEU A 373 -0.48 -6.95 21.06
C LEU A 373 -1.52 -5.85 21.08
N ASN A 374 -2.28 -5.62 20.02
CA ASN A 374 -3.38 -4.66 20.01
C ASN A 374 -4.45 -5.01 21.03
N TYR A 375 -4.86 -6.28 21.10
CA TYR A 375 -5.85 -6.74 22.07
C TYR A 375 -5.44 -6.48 23.53
N VAL A 376 -4.15 -6.59 23.82
CA VAL A 376 -3.60 -6.37 25.17
C VAL A 376 -3.31 -4.88 25.46
N LEU A 377 -2.79 -4.16 24.47
CA LEU A 377 -2.27 -2.80 24.67
C LEU A 377 -3.30 -1.69 24.46
N ILE A 378 -4.27 -1.87 23.55
CA ILE A 378 -5.32 -0.86 23.32
C ILE A 378 -6.13 -0.60 24.59
N PRO A 379 -6.63 -1.61 25.36
CA PRO A 379 -7.38 -1.34 26.57
C PRO A 379 -6.60 -0.61 27.67
N LYS A 380 -5.25 -0.73 27.66
CA LYS A 380 -4.39 -0.13 28.68
C LYS A 380 -3.88 1.25 28.31
N PHE A 381 -3.59 1.48 27.05
CA PHE A 381 -2.87 2.66 26.55
C PHE A 381 -3.58 3.36 25.39
N GLY A 382 -4.79 2.95 25.03
CA GLY A 382 -5.56 3.55 23.94
C GLY A 382 -4.83 3.45 22.60
N ILE A 383 -4.89 4.51 21.79
CA ILE A 383 -4.23 4.60 20.48
C ILE A 383 -2.71 4.53 20.58
N ILE A 384 -2.13 4.95 21.69
CA ILE A 384 -0.69 4.78 21.98
C ILE A 384 -0.34 3.29 22.06
N GLY A 385 -1.24 2.49 22.69
CA GLY A 385 -1.11 1.03 22.73
C GLY A 385 -1.07 0.39 21.34
N ALA A 386 -1.93 0.86 20.43
CA ALA A 386 -1.91 0.40 19.03
C ALA A 386 -0.60 0.76 18.32
N ALA A 387 -0.09 1.98 18.51
CA ALA A 387 1.19 2.41 17.95
C ALA A 387 2.37 1.57 18.47
N ILE A 388 2.39 1.26 19.78
CA ILE A 388 3.39 0.37 20.39
C ILE A 388 3.26 -1.05 19.83
N ALA A 389 2.03 -1.57 19.67
CA ALA A 389 1.78 -2.89 19.10
C ALA A 389 2.37 -3.02 17.69
N THR A 390 2.10 -2.06 16.82
CA THR A 390 2.59 -2.06 15.45
C THR A 390 4.10 -1.87 15.39
N THR A 391 4.66 -0.95 16.16
CA THR A 391 6.13 -0.75 16.25
C THR A 391 6.85 -2.00 16.76
N SER A 392 6.32 -2.64 17.81
CA SER A 392 6.85 -3.90 18.34
C SER A 392 6.74 -5.04 17.32
N THR A 393 5.63 -5.10 16.58
CA THR A 393 5.46 -6.08 15.51
C THR A 393 6.49 -5.89 14.39
N HIS A 394 6.78 -4.64 13.97
CA HIS A 394 7.85 -4.37 13.00
C HIS A 394 9.21 -4.83 13.52
N PHE A 395 9.55 -4.53 14.77
CA PHE A 395 10.78 -5.00 15.40
C PHE A 395 10.87 -6.53 15.38
N LEU A 396 9.82 -7.22 15.86
CA LEU A 396 9.81 -8.67 15.95
C LEU A 396 9.82 -9.34 14.57
N SER A 397 8.94 -8.91 13.65
CA SER A 397 8.76 -9.61 12.37
C SER A 397 9.83 -9.29 11.33
N LEU A 398 10.35 -8.06 11.29
CA LEU A 398 11.31 -7.62 10.30
C LEU A 398 12.77 -7.81 10.71
N LEU A 399 13.05 -7.83 12.02
CA LEU A 399 14.40 -8.01 12.53
C LEU A 399 14.54 -9.35 13.28
N VAL A 400 13.86 -9.53 14.43
CA VAL A 400 14.07 -10.66 15.34
C VAL A 400 13.71 -11.99 14.68
N PHE A 401 12.62 -12.02 13.89
CA PHE A 401 12.16 -13.23 13.21
C PHE A 401 13.22 -13.87 12.28
N ASN A 402 14.16 -13.07 11.79
CA ASN A 402 15.25 -13.58 10.97
C ASN A 402 16.22 -14.51 11.72
N LEU A 403 16.19 -14.55 13.06
CA LEU A 403 16.99 -15.47 13.87
C LEU A 403 16.46 -16.91 13.83
N PHE A 404 15.16 -17.10 13.59
CA PHE A 404 14.51 -18.41 13.70
C PHE A 404 14.73 -19.31 12.49
N PHE A 405 15.24 -18.78 11.37
CA PHE A 405 15.50 -19.56 10.17
C PHE A 405 16.98 -19.47 9.77
N MET A 406 17.60 -20.59 9.45
CA MET A 406 19.00 -20.62 9.02
C MET A 406 19.24 -19.75 7.78
N GLN A 407 18.27 -19.74 6.84
CA GLN A 407 18.33 -18.97 5.61
C GLN A 407 18.29 -17.44 5.81
N SER A 408 17.75 -16.97 6.94
CA SER A 408 17.63 -15.54 7.25
C SER A 408 18.55 -15.05 8.35
N LYS A 409 19.23 -15.94 9.06
CA LYS A 409 20.09 -15.59 10.20
C LYS A 409 21.20 -14.60 9.82
N LYS A 410 21.77 -14.74 8.61
CA LYS A 410 22.79 -13.82 8.08
C LYS A 410 22.20 -12.40 7.85
N ILE A 411 20.93 -12.32 7.45
CA ILE A 411 20.23 -11.04 7.26
C ILE A 411 20.05 -10.29 8.56
N PHE A 412 19.74 -10.98 9.66
CA PHE A 412 19.69 -10.38 10.99
C PHE A 412 20.99 -9.64 11.34
N TYR A 413 22.13 -10.29 11.17
CA TYR A 413 23.43 -9.67 11.46
C TYR A 413 23.76 -8.51 10.51
N ILE A 414 23.34 -8.61 9.24
CA ILE A 414 23.51 -7.51 8.29
C ILE A 414 22.66 -6.31 8.68
N GLN A 415 21.43 -6.52 9.13
CA GLN A 415 20.55 -5.46 9.62
C GLN A 415 21.09 -4.78 10.86
N LEU A 416 21.62 -5.56 11.83
CA LEU A 416 22.30 -4.99 13.00
C LEU A 416 23.55 -4.18 12.62
N ASN A 417 24.38 -4.74 11.75
CA ASN A 417 25.54 -4.02 11.23
C ASN A 417 25.14 -2.77 10.45
N GLY A 418 24.03 -2.79 9.72
CA GLY A 418 23.51 -1.62 9.00
C GLY A 418 23.19 -0.43 9.92
N MET A 419 23.00 -0.67 11.21
CA MET A 419 22.81 0.38 12.21
C MET A 419 24.16 1.07 12.61
N ASN A 420 25.30 0.48 12.26
CA ASN A 420 26.61 1.03 12.56
C ASN A 420 27.01 2.09 11.52
N PRO A 421 27.20 3.40 11.89
CA PRO A 421 27.56 4.46 10.96
C PRO A 421 28.94 4.27 10.32
N PHE A 422 29.86 3.59 10.98
CA PHE A 422 31.23 3.40 10.46
C PHE A 422 31.28 2.58 9.19
N ILE A 423 30.24 1.84 8.86
CA ILE A 423 30.13 1.12 7.58
C ILE A 423 30.07 2.09 6.41
N LEU A 424 29.47 3.28 6.59
CA LEU A 424 29.40 4.29 5.54
C LEU A 424 30.77 4.83 5.14
N PHE A 425 31.74 4.87 6.07
CA PHE A 425 33.11 5.31 5.77
C PHE A 425 33.94 4.26 5.00
N GLN A 426 33.46 3.00 4.96
CA GLN A 426 34.11 1.93 4.22
C GLN A 426 33.62 1.89 2.75
N VAL A 427 32.67 2.76 2.38
CA VAL A 427 32.04 2.78 1.08
C VAL A 427 32.91 3.46 0.05
N ASN A 428 33.51 2.69 -0.85
CA ASN A 428 34.06 3.23 -2.09
C ASN A 428 32.92 3.35 -3.12
N LEU A 429 32.29 4.53 -3.19
CA LEU A 429 31.14 4.82 -4.08
C LEU A 429 31.41 4.52 -5.57
N LYS A 430 32.69 4.45 -5.98
CA LYS A 430 33.06 4.09 -7.36
C LYS A 430 32.92 2.58 -7.66
N LYS A 431 32.73 1.75 -6.62
CA LYS A 431 32.58 0.28 -6.75
C LYS A 431 31.14 -0.21 -6.51
N LEU A 432 30.20 0.68 -6.24
CA LEU A 432 28.75 0.42 -6.19
C LEU A 432 28.14 0.59 -7.57
#